data_330c16f1b40f573320594e8aa40cb7b5
#
_entry.id   330c16f1b40f573320594e8aa40cb7b5
#
_cell.length_a   1.000
_cell.length_b   1.000
_cell.length_c   1.000
_cell.angle_alpha   90.00
_cell.angle_beta   90.00
_cell.angle_gamma   90.00
#
_symmetry.space_group_name_H-M   'P 1'
#
loop_
_entity.id
_entity.type
_entity.pdbx_description
1 polymer ?
#
loop_
_entity_poly.entity_id
_entity_poly.type
_entity_poly.pdbx_seq_one_letter_code
_entity_poly.pdbx_strand_id
1 'polypeptide(L)'
;TKRIPLNIPILSAAMDTVTESHLAIALAQQGGIGIIHRNMTIVRQVEEVDKVKRSESGMIVDPVTIRPDQPITEALDLMKRFRISGVPVTKSDGQLVGILTNRDLRFETNFNMPVSTRMTQGRENLITVPVGTTLEDAEQILHKHRVEKLLVVDDGYYLKGLITVKDIQKKLKYPNAAKDSQGRLRCGAAVGSTKDFLERAAELVRRKVDVLAIDSAHGHHQGVLDAVKAIKIKFPDVDLIAGNVAIVDRDEIASDCAGRHARANAIIRTRPMIDAMGYTITMSDATVSATDTTM
;
A
#
# COMPACT_ATOMS: atom_id res chain seq x y z
N THR A 1 -10.08 -11.31 6.22
CA THR A 1 -9.39 -12.14 7.23
C THR A 1 -9.47 -11.48 8.60
N LYS A 2 -9.17 -12.18 9.69
CA LYS A 2 -9.12 -11.57 11.04
C LYS A 2 -8.03 -10.49 11.14
N ARG A 3 -6.99 -10.55 10.29
CA ARG A 3 -5.87 -9.60 10.27
C ARG A 3 -6.03 -8.44 9.29
N ILE A 4 -6.96 -8.55 8.34
CA ILE A 4 -7.22 -7.51 7.33
C ILE A 4 -8.67 -7.06 7.46
N PRO A 5 -8.96 -6.08 8.34
CA PRO A 5 -10.27 -5.46 8.40
C PRO A 5 -10.51 -4.62 7.14
N LEU A 6 -11.70 -4.70 6.59
CA LEU A 6 -12.20 -3.85 5.53
C LEU A 6 -13.44 -3.12 6.04
N ASN A 7 -13.64 -1.89 5.63
CA ASN A 7 -14.77 -1.06 6.05
C ASN A 7 -15.99 -1.26 5.14
N ILE A 8 -15.78 -1.80 3.93
CA ILE A 8 -16.83 -2.30 3.06
C ILE A 8 -16.43 -3.69 2.52
N PRO A 9 -17.37 -4.63 2.32
CA PRO A 9 -17.08 -6.00 1.90
C PRO A 9 -16.87 -6.11 0.37
N ILE A 10 -16.05 -5.24 -0.21
CA ILE A 10 -15.81 -5.20 -1.66
C ILE A 10 -14.33 -5.44 -1.96
N LEU A 11 -14.06 -6.43 -2.81
CA LEU A 11 -12.75 -6.70 -3.39
C LEU A 11 -12.82 -6.58 -4.90
N SER A 12 -11.81 -5.95 -5.53
CA SER A 12 -11.68 -6.07 -6.99
C SER A 12 -10.89 -7.31 -7.37
N ALA A 13 -11.33 -7.96 -8.45
CA ALA A 13 -10.65 -9.14 -8.99
C ALA A 13 -9.31 -8.77 -9.63
N ALA A 14 -8.38 -9.72 -9.62
CA ALA A 14 -7.06 -9.60 -10.25
C ALA A 14 -7.15 -9.74 -11.79
N MET A 15 -7.85 -8.83 -12.44
CA MET A 15 -8.07 -8.83 -13.88
C MET A 15 -7.13 -7.83 -14.57
N ASP A 16 -6.53 -8.27 -15.67
CA ASP A 16 -5.69 -7.43 -16.52
C ASP A 16 -6.47 -6.19 -17.01
N THR A 17 -5.78 -5.06 -17.06
CA THR A 17 -6.30 -3.73 -17.40
C THR A 17 -7.42 -3.20 -16.49
N VAL A 18 -7.87 -3.97 -15.50
CA VAL A 18 -8.94 -3.59 -14.56
C VAL A 18 -8.35 -3.21 -13.21
N THR A 19 -7.63 -4.12 -12.55
CA THR A 19 -7.09 -3.85 -11.21
C THR A 19 -5.59 -3.61 -11.25
N GLU A 20 -5.25 -2.37 -11.49
CA GLU A 20 -3.92 -1.78 -11.28
C GLU A 20 -3.98 -0.79 -10.11
N SER A 21 -2.91 -0.03 -9.86
CA SER A 21 -2.84 0.90 -8.73
C SER A 21 -4.01 1.89 -8.67
N HIS A 22 -4.48 2.39 -9.80
CA HIS A 22 -5.54 3.39 -9.83
C HIS A 22 -6.86 2.89 -9.22
N LEU A 23 -7.34 1.71 -9.66
CA LEU A 23 -8.55 1.12 -9.10
C LEU A 23 -8.31 0.64 -7.66
N ALA A 24 -7.14 0.06 -7.36
CA ALA A 24 -6.81 -0.38 -6.01
C ALA A 24 -6.82 0.78 -5.01
N ILE A 25 -6.31 1.96 -5.38
CA ILE A 25 -6.36 3.19 -4.58
C ILE A 25 -7.82 3.61 -4.37
N ALA A 26 -8.59 3.76 -5.46
CA ALA A 26 -9.98 4.22 -5.38
C ALA A 26 -10.82 3.31 -4.48
N LEU A 27 -10.65 1.99 -4.59
CA LEU A 27 -11.39 1.02 -3.80
C LEU A 27 -10.96 1.04 -2.33
N ALA A 28 -9.67 1.12 -2.05
CA ALA A 28 -9.16 1.21 -0.69
C ALA A 28 -9.59 2.51 0.01
N GLN A 29 -9.68 3.63 -0.72
CA GLN A 29 -10.23 4.90 -0.23
C GLN A 29 -11.70 4.77 0.21
N GLN A 30 -12.48 3.93 -0.45
CA GLN A 30 -13.86 3.65 -0.06
C GLN A 30 -13.98 2.58 1.04
N GLY A 31 -12.89 1.96 1.45
CA GLY A 31 -12.87 0.98 2.52
C GLY A 31 -12.79 -0.49 2.08
N GLY A 32 -12.70 -0.75 0.77
CA GLY A 32 -12.48 -2.07 0.18
C GLY A 32 -11.00 -2.39 -0.02
N ILE A 33 -10.70 -3.35 -0.91
CA ILE A 33 -9.33 -3.73 -1.28
C ILE A 33 -9.23 -4.15 -2.74
N GLY A 34 -8.22 -3.66 -3.45
CA GLY A 34 -7.90 -4.06 -4.81
C GLY A 34 -6.83 -5.15 -4.84
N ILE A 35 -7.03 -6.18 -5.68
CA ILE A 35 -6.03 -7.23 -5.92
C ILE A 35 -5.37 -6.96 -7.28
N ILE A 36 -4.14 -6.45 -7.26
CA ILE A 36 -3.40 -6.09 -8.47
C ILE A 36 -3.06 -7.34 -9.27
N HIS A 37 -3.38 -7.34 -10.57
CA HIS A 37 -3.21 -8.51 -11.44
C HIS A 37 -1.72 -8.82 -11.70
N ARG A 38 -1.44 -10.07 -12.12
CA ARG A 38 -0.09 -10.57 -12.39
C ARG A 38 0.32 -10.61 -13.86
N ASN A 39 -0.54 -10.19 -14.78
CA ASN A 39 -0.22 -10.18 -16.22
C ASN A 39 0.70 -9.00 -16.58
N MET A 40 1.81 -8.92 -15.86
CA MET A 40 2.88 -7.94 -16.03
C MET A 40 4.18 -8.47 -15.43
N THR A 41 5.30 -7.81 -15.71
CA THR A 41 6.58 -8.16 -15.08
C THR A 41 6.53 -7.98 -13.57
N ILE A 42 7.38 -8.71 -12.83
CA ILE A 42 7.50 -8.57 -11.38
C ILE A 42 7.76 -7.11 -11.01
N VAL A 43 8.70 -6.46 -11.68
CA VAL A 43 9.07 -5.06 -11.44
C VAL A 43 7.87 -4.13 -11.57
N ARG A 44 7.09 -4.25 -12.64
CA ARG A 44 5.90 -3.43 -12.86
C ARG A 44 4.82 -3.67 -11.80
N GLN A 45 4.57 -4.92 -11.43
CA GLN A 45 3.57 -5.22 -10.39
C GLN A 45 3.99 -4.66 -9.03
N VAL A 46 5.27 -4.74 -8.71
CA VAL A 46 5.86 -4.16 -7.50
C VAL A 46 5.72 -2.63 -7.52
N GLU A 47 5.93 -1.97 -8.65
CA GLU A 47 5.70 -0.53 -8.81
C GLU A 47 4.22 -0.17 -8.60
N GLU A 48 3.28 -0.98 -9.11
CA GLU A 48 1.85 -0.76 -8.89
C GLU A 48 1.47 -0.87 -7.40
N VAL A 49 1.99 -1.86 -6.68
CA VAL A 49 1.83 -1.98 -5.22
C VAL A 49 2.43 -0.77 -4.50
N ASP A 50 3.64 -0.36 -4.88
CA ASP A 50 4.32 0.79 -4.27
C ASP A 50 3.52 2.09 -4.47
N LYS A 51 2.91 2.30 -5.65
CA LYS A 51 2.00 3.43 -5.90
C LYS A 51 0.81 3.44 -4.94
N VAL A 52 0.18 2.29 -4.67
CA VAL A 52 -0.92 2.20 -3.69
C VAL A 52 -0.42 2.53 -2.29
N LYS A 53 0.67 1.91 -1.86
CA LYS A 53 1.23 2.12 -0.52
C LYS A 53 1.69 3.55 -0.25
N ARG A 54 2.11 4.28 -1.29
CA ARG A 54 2.51 5.70 -1.19
C ARG A 54 1.37 6.69 -1.41
N SER A 55 0.24 6.26 -1.94
CA SER A 55 -0.85 7.18 -2.32
C SER A 55 -1.51 7.86 -1.12
N GLU A 56 -1.60 7.17 0.00
CA GLU A 56 -2.08 7.70 1.27
C GLU A 56 -1.31 7.04 2.42
N SER A 57 -0.56 7.86 3.11
CA SER A 57 -0.08 7.57 4.45
C SER A 57 -0.38 8.82 5.27
N GLY A 58 -0.97 8.68 6.44
CA GLY A 58 -1.18 9.84 7.31
C GLY A 58 0.13 10.58 7.60
N MET A 59 1.23 9.84 7.60
CA MET A 59 2.61 10.30 7.55
C MET A 59 3.33 9.49 6.48
N ILE A 60 4.02 10.15 5.57
CA ILE A 60 4.91 9.49 4.61
C ILE A 60 6.13 9.01 5.39
N VAL A 61 6.24 7.70 5.60
CA VAL A 61 7.41 7.07 6.22
C VAL A 61 8.49 6.93 5.15
N ASP A 62 9.74 7.21 5.50
CA ASP A 62 10.88 7.21 4.59
C ASP A 62 10.62 8.05 3.31
N PRO A 63 10.40 9.36 3.45
CA PRO A 63 10.14 10.23 2.31
C PRO A 63 11.36 10.25 1.37
N VAL A 64 11.09 10.48 0.08
CA VAL A 64 12.17 10.71 -0.89
C VAL A 64 12.95 11.94 -0.47
N THR A 65 14.28 11.80 -0.37
CA THR A 65 15.20 12.86 0.05
C THR A 65 16.22 13.17 -1.03
N ILE A 66 16.88 14.30 -0.89
CA ILE A 66 18.01 14.72 -1.73
C ILE A 66 19.13 15.24 -0.83
N ARG A 67 20.37 15.17 -1.32
CA ARG A 67 21.51 15.73 -0.60
C ARG A 67 21.71 17.21 -0.94
N PRO A 68 22.30 18.01 -0.02
CA PRO A 68 22.48 19.44 -0.23
C PRO A 68 23.47 19.79 -1.36
N ASP A 69 24.39 18.89 -1.70
CA ASP A 69 25.42 19.01 -2.73
C ASP A 69 24.89 18.67 -4.14
N GLN A 70 23.74 17.99 -4.25
CA GLN A 70 23.16 17.60 -5.53
C GLN A 70 22.55 18.82 -6.26
N PRO A 71 22.53 18.81 -7.60
CA PRO A 71 21.97 19.94 -8.36
C PRO A 71 20.45 19.99 -8.25
N ILE A 72 19.89 21.19 -8.39
CA ILE A 72 18.44 21.44 -8.33
C ILE A 72 17.71 20.66 -9.44
N THR A 73 18.35 20.40 -10.59
CA THR A 73 17.80 19.56 -11.66
C THR A 73 17.38 18.18 -11.17
N GLU A 74 18.20 17.53 -10.35
CA GLU A 74 17.85 16.23 -9.76
C GLU A 74 16.65 16.33 -8.81
N ALA A 75 16.56 17.41 -8.04
CA ALA A 75 15.39 17.65 -7.20
C ALA A 75 14.11 17.79 -8.02
N LEU A 76 14.17 18.54 -9.14
CA LEU A 76 13.04 18.70 -10.05
C LEU A 76 12.62 17.38 -10.70
N ASP A 77 13.59 16.54 -11.09
CA ASP A 77 13.32 15.21 -11.63
C ASP A 77 12.65 14.29 -10.60
N LEU A 78 13.12 14.33 -9.35
CA LEU A 78 12.46 13.63 -8.24
C LEU A 78 11.03 14.15 -8.02
N MET A 79 10.85 15.47 -7.98
CA MET A 79 9.53 16.08 -7.81
C MET A 79 8.57 15.68 -8.95
N LYS A 80 9.05 15.67 -10.19
CA LYS A 80 8.28 15.25 -11.37
C LYS A 80 7.95 13.76 -11.33
N ARG A 81 8.95 12.91 -11.08
CA ARG A 81 8.82 11.45 -11.02
C ARG A 81 7.82 11.00 -9.95
N PHE A 82 7.90 11.58 -8.76
CA PHE A 82 7.04 11.23 -7.63
C PHE A 82 5.80 12.12 -7.49
N ARG A 83 5.61 13.11 -8.38
CA ARG A 83 4.49 14.07 -8.37
C ARG A 83 4.35 14.80 -7.03
N ILE A 84 5.48 15.21 -6.46
CA ILE A 84 5.58 15.94 -5.19
C ILE A 84 6.03 17.38 -5.41
N SER A 85 5.62 18.29 -4.51
CA SER A 85 5.90 19.73 -4.61
C SER A 85 7.06 20.18 -3.70
N GLY A 86 7.81 19.24 -3.15
CA GLY A 86 8.98 19.55 -2.33
C GLY A 86 9.63 18.27 -1.80
N VAL A 87 10.92 18.36 -1.54
CA VAL A 87 11.78 17.24 -1.14
C VAL A 87 12.56 17.65 0.11
N PRO A 88 12.52 16.86 1.20
CA PRO A 88 13.40 17.06 2.33
C PRO A 88 14.86 16.86 1.92
N VAL A 89 15.74 17.66 2.49
CA VAL A 89 17.18 17.61 2.24
C VAL A 89 17.88 17.03 3.45
N THR A 90 18.61 15.93 3.24
CA THR A 90 19.31 15.22 4.31
C THR A 90 20.78 15.02 3.96
N LYS A 91 21.63 14.87 4.99
CA LYS A 91 22.98 14.35 4.81
C LYS A 91 22.95 12.87 4.42
N SER A 92 24.10 12.32 4.08
CA SER A 92 24.26 10.90 3.75
C SER A 92 23.89 9.95 4.88
N ASP A 93 23.94 10.40 6.13
CA ASP A 93 23.53 9.66 7.33
C ASP A 93 22.04 9.74 7.64
N GLY A 94 21.26 10.54 6.88
CA GLY A 94 19.83 10.76 7.08
C GLY A 94 19.47 11.92 8.00
N GLN A 95 20.47 12.67 8.51
CA GLN A 95 20.22 13.87 9.32
C GLN A 95 19.57 14.96 8.47
N LEU A 96 18.48 15.52 8.97
CA LEU A 96 17.75 16.60 8.29
C LEU A 96 18.59 17.90 8.31
N VAL A 97 18.72 18.55 7.14
CA VAL A 97 19.42 19.83 6.99
C VAL A 97 18.55 20.91 6.34
N GLY A 98 17.50 20.53 5.61
CA GLY A 98 16.65 21.48 4.95
C GLY A 98 15.44 20.87 4.26
N ILE A 99 14.72 21.71 3.56
CA ILE A 99 13.65 21.34 2.63
C ILE A 99 13.72 22.22 1.38
N LEU A 100 13.56 21.62 0.20
CA LEU A 100 13.43 22.34 -1.06
C LEU A 100 12.01 22.15 -1.59
N THR A 101 11.35 23.25 -1.92
CA THR A 101 9.97 23.25 -2.41
C THR A 101 9.83 24.01 -3.73
N ASN A 102 8.72 23.79 -4.45
CA ASN A 102 8.41 24.59 -5.65
C ASN A 102 8.35 26.09 -5.37
N ARG A 103 8.06 26.50 -4.13
CA ARG A 103 8.05 27.91 -3.73
C ARG A 103 9.44 28.51 -3.80
N ASP A 104 10.45 27.76 -3.35
CA ASP A 104 11.86 28.19 -3.32
C ASP A 104 12.43 28.32 -4.74
N LEU A 105 11.88 27.58 -5.70
CA LEU A 105 12.32 27.55 -7.10
C LEU A 105 11.48 28.40 -8.05
N ARG A 106 10.47 29.12 -7.55
CA ARG A 106 9.48 29.83 -8.41
C ARG A 106 10.11 30.81 -9.40
N PHE A 107 11.18 31.48 -9.00
CA PHE A 107 11.86 32.49 -9.80
C PHE A 107 13.29 32.11 -10.18
N GLU A 108 13.65 30.84 -9.94
CA GLU A 108 14.99 30.36 -10.27
C GLU A 108 15.10 30.01 -11.75
N THR A 109 16.22 30.39 -12.35
CA THR A 109 16.53 30.14 -13.77
C THR A 109 17.76 29.24 -13.94
N ASN A 110 18.63 29.15 -12.92
CA ASN A 110 19.81 28.30 -12.96
C ASN A 110 19.62 27.07 -12.08
N PHE A 111 19.24 25.96 -12.67
CA PHE A 111 19.00 24.69 -11.96
C PHE A 111 20.24 23.80 -11.80
N ASN A 112 21.41 24.21 -12.32
CA ASN A 112 22.65 23.46 -12.17
C ASN A 112 23.38 23.72 -10.84
N MET A 113 22.89 24.69 -10.05
CA MET A 113 23.48 24.96 -8.74
C MET A 113 23.05 23.93 -7.69
N PRO A 114 23.85 23.78 -6.60
CA PRO A 114 23.49 22.87 -5.51
C PRO A 114 22.18 23.25 -4.82
N VAL A 115 21.44 22.23 -4.37
CA VAL A 115 20.18 22.37 -3.60
C VAL A 115 20.37 23.28 -2.37
N SER A 116 21.54 23.20 -1.72
CA SER A 116 21.87 24.01 -0.55
C SER A 116 21.79 25.52 -0.76
N THR A 117 21.85 25.99 -2.01
CA THR A 117 21.78 27.44 -2.33
C THR A 117 20.36 28.00 -2.28
N ARG A 118 19.33 27.13 -2.41
CA ARG A 118 17.92 27.57 -2.48
C ARG A 118 17.00 26.90 -1.47
N MET A 119 17.44 25.82 -0.79
CA MET A 119 16.62 25.16 0.23
C MET A 119 16.38 26.08 1.43
N THR A 120 15.25 25.93 2.08
CA THR A 120 15.05 26.44 3.45
C THR A 120 15.91 25.60 4.39
N GLN A 121 16.80 26.24 5.15
CA GLN A 121 17.75 25.60 6.04
C GLN A 121 17.79 26.29 7.41
N GLY A 122 18.39 25.58 8.39
CA GLY A 122 18.46 26.07 9.77
C GLY A 122 17.28 25.53 10.62
N ARG A 123 17.59 25.06 11.82
CA ARG A 123 16.56 24.47 12.70
C ARG A 123 15.45 25.45 13.07
N GLU A 124 15.78 26.73 13.14
CA GLU A 124 14.85 27.82 13.43
C GLU A 124 13.87 28.10 12.30
N ASN A 125 14.23 27.77 11.07
CA ASN A 125 13.41 27.99 9.87
C ASN A 125 12.62 26.74 9.45
N LEU A 126 13.00 25.57 9.95
CA LEU A 126 12.37 24.30 9.64
C LEU A 126 11.29 23.97 10.66
N ILE A 127 10.07 23.80 10.19
CA ILE A 127 8.97 23.36 11.05
C ILE A 127 9.03 21.84 11.14
N THR A 128 9.40 21.35 12.31
CA THR A 128 9.56 19.92 12.61
C THR A 128 8.68 19.51 13.77
N VAL A 129 8.34 18.21 13.81
CA VAL A 129 7.62 17.57 14.91
C VAL A 129 8.26 16.25 15.26
N PRO A 130 8.09 15.77 16.50
CA PRO A 130 8.60 14.46 16.90
C PRO A 130 7.79 13.32 16.27
N VAL A 131 8.39 12.13 16.26
CA VAL A 131 7.70 10.89 15.89
C VAL A 131 6.54 10.66 16.86
N GLY A 132 5.36 10.28 16.32
CA GLY A 132 4.14 10.06 17.12
C GLY A 132 3.19 11.25 17.16
N THR A 133 3.54 12.40 16.57
CA THR A 133 2.61 13.54 16.43
C THR A 133 1.34 13.09 15.70
N THR A 134 0.18 13.42 16.27
CA THR A 134 -1.11 13.10 15.67
C THR A 134 -1.38 13.96 14.43
N LEU A 135 -2.27 13.52 13.54
CA LEU A 135 -2.64 14.32 12.36
C LEU A 135 -3.40 15.58 12.76
N GLU A 136 -4.13 15.56 13.86
CA GLU A 136 -4.84 16.70 14.41
C GLU A 136 -3.87 17.78 14.89
N ASP A 137 -2.82 17.39 15.64
CA ASP A 137 -1.75 18.31 16.06
C ASP A 137 -0.95 18.84 14.86
N ALA A 138 -0.67 17.97 13.91
CA ALA A 138 0.02 18.34 12.68
C ALA A 138 -0.78 19.38 11.87
N GLU A 139 -2.11 19.25 11.80
CA GLU A 139 -3.00 20.21 11.13
C GLU A 139 -2.90 21.60 11.78
N GLN A 140 -2.96 21.67 13.12
CA GLN A 140 -2.83 22.92 13.85
C GLN A 140 -1.48 23.60 13.59
N ILE A 141 -0.39 22.81 13.59
CA ILE A 141 0.97 23.32 13.35
C ILE A 141 1.11 23.83 11.91
N LEU A 142 0.64 23.06 10.92
CA LEU A 142 0.65 23.47 9.50
C LEU A 142 -0.12 24.77 9.30
N HIS A 143 -1.30 24.89 9.93
CA HIS A 143 -2.13 26.10 9.86
C HIS A 143 -1.46 27.30 10.53
N LYS A 144 -0.94 27.12 11.76
CA LYS A 144 -0.27 28.16 12.54
C LYS A 144 0.93 28.75 11.80
N HIS A 145 1.76 27.89 11.20
CA HIS A 145 2.98 28.29 10.51
C HIS A 145 2.76 28.55 9.01
N ARG A 146 1.55 28.36 8.48
CA ARG A 146 1.19 28.53 7.06
C ARG A 146 2.11 27.77 6.11
N VAL A 147 2.50 26.55 6.49
CA VAL A 147 3.32 25.66 5.70
C VAL A 147 2.48 24.47 5.18
N GLU A 148 2.90 23.90 4.05
CA GLU A 148 2.19 22.76 3.44
C GLU A 148 2.78 21.39 3.84
N LYS A 149 3.98 21.42 4.42
CA LYS A 149 4.75 20.21 4.74
C LYS A 149 5.36 20.35 6.12
N LEU A 150 5.24 19.26 6.90
CA LEU A 150 5.73 19.15 8.25
C LEU A 150 6.70 17.98 8.32
N LEU A 151 7.93 18.26 8.71
CA LEU A 151 9.00 17.27 8.77
C LEU A 151 8.95 16.55 10.12
N VAL A 152 8.92 15.22 10.10
CA VAL A 152 8.91 14.39 11.32
C VAL A 152 10.32 13.91 11.58
N VAL A 153 10.86 14.23 12.74
CA VAL A 153 12.23 13.91 13.14
C VAL A 153 12.27 13.15 14.47
N ASP A 154 13.36 12.41 14.69
CA ASP A 154 13.65 11.84 15.99
C ASP A 154 14.51 12.80 16.86
N ASP A 155 14.86 12.36 18.06
CA ASP A 155 15.65 13.16 19.04
C ASP A 155 17.04 13.55 18.49
N GLY A 156 17.61 12.76 17.57
CA GLY A 156 18.85 13.04 16.86
C GLY A 156 18.73 13.97 15.66
N TYR A 157 17.48 14.45 15.38
CA TYR A 157 17.17 15.26 14.21
C TYR A 157 17.32 14.49 12.87
N TYR A 158 17.14 13.15 12.91
CA TYR A 158 17.07 12.32 11.71
C TYR A 158 15.64 12.30 11.17
N LEU A 159 15.52 12.46 9.86
CA LEU A 159 14.22 12.45 9.20
C LEU A 159 13.57 11.06 9.28
N LYS A 160 12.37 11.00 9.83
CA LYS A 160 11.55 9.76 9.94
C LYS A 160 10.30 9.80 9.09
N GLY A 161 9.86 11.00 8.73
CA GLY A 161 8.63 11.12 7.94
C GLY A 161 8.33 12.54 7.48
N LEU A 162 7.26 12.63 6.72
CA LEU A 162 6.72 13.87 6.20
C LEU A 162 5.19 13.84 6.28
N ILE A 163 4.58 14.86 6.86
CA ILE A 163 3.13 15.06 6.87
C ILE A 163 2.82 16.26 5.97
N THR A 164 1.83 16.12 5.09
CA THR A 164 1.42 17.21 4.20
C THR A 164 -0.05 17.58 4.41
N VAL A 165 -0.43 18.81 4.05
CA VAL A 165 -1.84 19.24 4.03
C VAL A 165 -2.71 18.30 3.19
N LYS A 166 -2.15 17.77 2.09
CA LYS A 166 -2.87 16.81 1.23
C LYS A 166 -3.21 15.51 1.96
N ASP A 167 -2.34 15.03 2.85
CA ASP A 167 -2.57 13.79 3.61
C ASP A 167 -3.72 13.98 4.62
N ILE A 168 -3.78 15.16 5.24
CA ILE A 168 -4.88 15.55 6.16
C ILE A 168 -6.19 15.67 5.38
N GLN A 169 -6.19 16.39 4.25
CA GLN A 169 -7.37 16.54 3.39
C GLN A 169 -7.90 15.18 2.89
N LYS A 170 -7.02 14.24 2.55
CA LYS A 170 -7.41 12.87 2.16
C LYS A 170 -8.06 12.11 3.31
N LYS A 171 -7.56 12.25 4.56
CA LYS A 171 -8.19 11.64 5.73
C LYS A 171 -9.62 12.16 5.92
N LEU A 172 -9.83 13.46 5.77
CA LEU A 172 -11.16 14.06 5.87
C LEU A 172 -12.08 13.62 4.72
N LYS A 173 -11.56 13.52 3.50
CA LYS A 173 -12.32 13.11 2.31
C LYS A 173 -12.68 11.63 2.32
N TYR A 174 -11.83 10.76 2.88
CA TYR A 174 -11.98 9.31 2.88
C TYR A 174 -11.88 8.73 4.29
N PRO A 175 -12.85 9.04 5.18
CA PRO A 175 -12.80 8.60 6.58
C PRO A 175 -12.86 7.07 6.73
N ASN A 176 -13.48 6.39 5.78
CA ASN A 176 -13.63 4.94 5.77
C ASN A 176 -12.53 4.20 5.00
N ALA A 177 -11.43 4.86 4.63
CA ALA A 177 -10.38 4.23 3.87
C ALA A 177 -9.79 3.00 4.59
N ALA A 178 -9.61 1.90 3.85
CA ALA A 178 -8.99 0.68 4.36
C ALA A 178 -7.47 0.89 4.47
N LYS A 179 -6.98 1.07 5.70
CA LYS A 179 -5.58 1.37 6.01
C LYS A 179 -4.92 0.30 6.87
N ASP A 180 -3.63 0.13 6.69
CA ASP A 180 -2.79 -0.69 7.56
C ASP A 180 -2.41 0.06 8.85
N SER A 181 -1.66 -0.59 9.75
CA SER A 181 -1.20 0.01 11.01
C SER A 181 -0.28 1.21 10.85
N GLN A 182 0.28 1.42 9.66
CA GLN A 182 1.11 2.59 9.32
C GLN A 182 0.32 3.70 8.60
N GLY A 183 -1.02 3.56 8.53
CA GLY A 183 -1.89 4.52 7.87
C GLY A 183 -1.87 4.49 6.33
N ARG A 184 -1.23 3.48 5.72
CA ARG A 184 -1.14 3.33 4.26
C ARG A 184 -2.33 2.52 3.75
N LEU A 185 -2.79 2.83 2.53
CA LEU A 185 -3.87 2.09 1.90
C LEU A 185 -3.55 0.59 1.78
N ARG A 186 -4.55 -0.24 2.01
CA ARG A 186 -4.44 -1.69 1.85
C ARG A 186 -4.57 -2.09 0.39
N CYS A 187 -3.72 -3.02 -0.03
CA CYS A 187 -3.84 -3.66 -1.35
C CYS A 187 -3.41 -5.12 -1.29
N GLY A 188 -3.95 -5.91 -2.19
CA GLY A 188 -3.48 -7.24 -2.49
C GLY A 188 -2.78 -7.29 -3.84
N ALA A 189 -2.08 -8.39 -4.08
CA ALA A 189 -1.48 -8.68 -5.37
C ALA A 189 -1.60 -10.16 -5.73
N ALA A 190 -1.88 -10.42 -7.00
CA ALA A 190 -1.99 -11.77 -7.52
C ALA A 190 -0.63 -12.38 -7.79
N VAL A 191 -0.50 -13.67 -7.46
CA VAL A 191 0.62 -14.53 -7.84
C VAL A 191 0.10 -15.77 -8.56
N GLY A 192 0.95 -16.44 -9.33
CA GLY A 192 0.61 -17.73 -9.93
C GLY A 192 0.88 -18.90 -8.98
N SER A 193 0.76 -20.12 -9.53
CA SER A 193 1.18 -21.37 -8.87
C SER A 193 2.35 -22.05 -9.57
N THR A 194 2.91 -21.43 -10.60
CA THR A 194 4.00 -21.96 -11.43
C THR A 194 5.05 -20.91 -11.74
N LYS A 195 6.25 -21.34 -12.14
CA LYS A 195 7.36 -20.48 -12.55
C LYS A 195 7.88 -19.56 -11.44
N ASP A 196 7.68 -18.25 -11.61
CA ASP A 196 8.24 -17.15 -10.82
C ASP A 196 7.47 -16.79 -9.54
N PHE A 197 6.47 -17.61 -9.12
CA PHE A 197 5.55 -17.21 -8.06
C PHE A 197 6.23 -16.88 -6.73
N LEU A 198 7.28 -17.62 -6.34
CA LEU A 198 8.01 -17.36 -5.09
C LEU A 198 8.89 -16.12 -5.14
N GLU A 199 9.49 -15.84 -6.28
CA GLU A 199 10.27 -14.62 -6.51
C GLU A 199 9.33 -13.42 -6.49
N ARG A 200 8.23 -13.48 -7.23
CA ARG A 200 7.18 -12.46 -7.27
C ARG A 200 6.60 -12.20 -5.89
N ALA A 201 6.26 -13.25 -5.13
CA ALA A 201 5.78 -13.12 -3.76
C ALA A 201 6.81 -12.42 -2.86
N ALA A 202 8.10 -12.76 -2.98
CA ALA A 202 9.16 -12.15 -2.19
C ALA A 202 9.26 -10.63 -2.43
N GLU A 203 9.23 -10.22 -3.70
CA GLU A 203 9.31 -8.80 -4.05
C GLU A 203 8.07 -8.01 -3.59
N LEU A 204 6.87 -8.59 -3.73
CA LEU A 204 5.62 -8.00 -3.25
C LEU A 204 5.60 -7.86 -1.72
N VAL A 205 6.04 -8.89 -0.99
CA VAL A 205 6.14 -8.87 0.48
C VAL A 205 7.14 -7.82 0.95
N ARG A 206 8.26 -7.67 0.25
CA ARG A 206 9.25 -6.61 0.53
C ARG A 206 8.63 -5.21 0.42
N ARG A 207 7.67 -5.01 -0.48
CA ARG A 207 6.91 -3.77 -0.63
C ARG A 207 5.69 -3.66 0.28
N LYS A 208 5.55 -4.60 1.26
CA LYS A 208 4.51 -4.56 2.28
C LYS A 208 3.10 -4.67 1.69
N VAL A 209 2.91 -5.54 0.69
CA VAL A 209 1.57 -5.96 0.27
C VAL A 209 0.82 -6.57 1.45
N ASP A 210 -0.47 -6.28 1.60
CA ASP A 210 -1.25 -6.75 2.75
C ASP A 210 -1.72 -8.20 2.58
N VAL A 211 -1.99 -8.61 1.34
CA VAL A 211 -2.46 -9.97 1.02
C VAL A 211 -1.95 -10.41 -0.35
N LEU A 212 -1.54 -11.66 -0.42
CA LEU A 212 -1.27 -12.33 -1.69
C LEU A 212 -2.50 -13.14 -2.11
N ALA A 213 -2.79 -13.16 -3.42
CA ALA A 213 -3.86 -13.98 -3.97
C ALA A 213 -3.29 -14.93 -5.03
N ILE A 214 -3.40 -16.25 -4.81
CA ILE A 214 -3.07 -17.23 -5.85
C ILE A 214 -4.22 -17.23 -6.86
N ASP A 215 -3.95 -16.68 -8.03
CA ASP A 215 -4.91 -16.59 -9.13
C ASP A 215 -4.69 -17.75 -10.09
N SER A 216 -5.63 -18.69 -10.09
CA SER A 216 -5.62 -19.91 -10.92
C SER A 216 -7.00 -20.21 -11.47
N ALA A 217 -7.07 -20.99 -12.57
CA ALA A 217 -8.34 -21.46 -13.12
C ALA A 217 -9.00 -22.52 -12.23
N HIS A 218 -8.22 -23.27 -11.46
CA HIS A 218 -8.65 -24.38 -10.59
C HIS A 218 -7.92 -24.32 -9.25
N GLY A 219 -8.63 -23.90 -8.20
CA GLY A 219 -8.07 -23.80 -6.85
C GLY A 219 -7.70 -25.15 -6.22
N HIS A 220 -8.38 -26.23 -6.60
CA HIS A 220 -8.08 -27.60 -6.14
C HIS A 220 -7.11 -28.33 -7.09
N HIS A 221 -6.08 -27.66 -7.55
CA HIS A 221 -5.00 -28.25 -8.33
C HIS A 221 -3.75 -28.40 -7.47
N GLN A 222 -3.03 -29.55 -7.58
CA GLN A 222 -1.85 -29.82 -6.75
C GLN A 222 -0.85 -28.68 -6.75
N GLY A 223 -0.57 -28.07 -7.91
CA GLY A 223 0.32 -26.92 -7.99
C GLY A 223 -0.14 -25.70 -7.19
N VAL A 224 -1.45 -25.50 -6.96
CA VAL A 224 -1.97 -24.43 -6.10
C VAL A 224 -1.73 -24.77 -4.64
N LEU A 225 -1.97 -26.04 -4.23
CA LEU A 225 -1.71 -26.51 -2.87
C LEU A 225 -0.23 -26.40 -2.52
N ASP A 226 0.65 -26.78 -3.44
CA ASP A 226 2.10 -26.68 -3.28
C ASP A 226 2.56 -25.22 -3.19
N ALA A 227 1.97 -24.33 -3.99
CA ALA A 227 2.25 -22.90 -3.94
C ALA A 227 1.80 -22.28 -2.61
N VAL A 228 0.62 -22.66 -2.09
CA VAL A 228 0.15 -22.24 -0.76
C VAL A 228 1.15 -22.66 0.32
N LYS A 229 1.57 -23.94 0.32
CA LYS A 229 2.56 -24.48 1.28
C LYS A 229 3.88 -23.70 1.18
N ALA A 230 4.42 -23.52 -0.03
CA ALA A 230 5.69 -22.84 -0.25
C ALA A 230 5.68 -21.37 0.19
N ILE A 231 4.61 -20.63 -0.15
CA ILE A 231 4.46 -19.22 0.26
C ILE A 231 4.32 -19.13 1.79
N LYS A 232 3.53 -20.00 2.42
CA LYS A 232 3.31 -19.97 3.87
C LYS A 232 4.54 -20.37 4.67
N ILE A 233 5.37 -21.26 4.17
CA ILE A 233 6.66 -21.62 4.78
C ILE A 233 7.61 -20.39 4.73
N LYS A 234 7.69 -19.72 3.57
CA LYS A 234 8.63 -18.62 3.37
C LYS A 234 8.16 -17.30 3.98
N PHE A 235 6.83 -17.05 3.99
CA PHE A 235 6.21 -15.82 4.45
C PHE A 235 5.02 -16.11 5.37
N PRO A 236 5.25 -16.62 6.60
CA PRO A 236 4.19 -17.05 7.51
C PRO A 236 3.22 -15.93 7.91
N ASP A 237 3.71 -14.69 7.96
CA ASP A 237 2.94 -13.54 8.43
C ASP A 237 2.07 -12.89 7.36
N VAL A 238 2.28 -13.21 6.08
CA VAL A 238 1.47 -12.65 4.98
C VAL A 238 0.17 -13.43 4.83
N ASP A 239 -0.95 -12.71 4.77
CA ASP A 239 -2.23 -13.34 4.47
C ASP A 239 -2.26 -13.80 3.01
N LEU A 240 -2.83 -15.00 2.79
CA LEU A 240 -2.88 -15.64 1.50
C LEU A 240 -4.32 -16.04 1.18
N ILE A 241 -4.73 -15.71 -0.04
CA ILE A 241 -6.00 -16.12 -0.63
C ILE A 241 -5.69 -17.13 -1.73
N ALA A 242 -6.34 -18.28 -1.74
CA ALA A 242 -6.34 -19.19 -2.88
C ALA A 242 -7.75 -19.25 -3.45
N GLY A 243 -7.88 -18.96 -4.75
CA GLY A 243 -9.17 -18.76 -5.40
C GLY A 243 -9.50 -19.78 -6.49
N ASN A 244 -10.73 -19.65 -7.02
CA ASN A 244 -11.39 -20.56 -7.95
C ASN A 244 -11.61 -21.97 -7.38
N VAL A 245 -11.98 -22.06 -6.12
CA VAL A 245 -12.34 -23.34 -5.48
C VAL A 245 -13.81 -23.61 -5.77
N ALA A 246 -14.07 -24.65 -6.57
CA ALA A 246 -15.42 -25.10 -6.93
C ALA A 246 -15.95 -26.21 -6.01
N ILE A 247 -15.17 -26.65 -5.02
CA ILE A 247 -15.50 -27.80 -4.15
C ILE A 247 -15.89 -27.29 -2.76
N VAL A 248 -16.95 -27.89 -2.22
CA VAL A 248 -17.55 -27.51 -0.94
C VAL A 248 -16.75 -28.05 0.26
N ASP A 249 -15.89 -29.03 0.05
CA ASP A 249 -15.16 -29.66 1.15
C ASP A 249 -13.94 -28.83 1.56
N ARG A 250 -14.15 -28.05 2.62
CA ARG A 250 -13.14 -27.16 3.20
C ARG A 250 -12.06 -27.89 3.97
N ASP A 251 -12.42 -29.05 4.51
CA ASP A 251 -11.58 -29.79 5.44
C ASP A 251 -10.40 -30.43 4.71
N GLU A 252 -10.59 -30.84 3.45
CA GLU A 252 -9.53 -31.39 2.63
C GLU A 252 -8.45 -30.33 2.27
N ILE A 253 -8.84 -29.11 1.89
CA ILE A 253 -7.90 -28.01 1.65
C ILE A 253 -7.25 -27.54 2.96
N ALA A 254 -8.01 -27.51 4.04
CA ALA A 254 -7.51 -27.12 5.35
C ALA A 254 -6.60 -28.21 5.95
N SER A 255 -6.92 -29.50 5.80
CA SER A 255 -6.11 -30.60 6.32
C SER A 255 -4.78 -30.76 5.59
N ASP A 256 -4.77 -30.60 4.28
CA ASP A 256 -3.55 -30.64 3.46
C ASP A 256 -2.64 -29.41 3.70
N CYS A 257 -3.22 -28.27 4.12
CA CYS A 257 -2.48 -27.07 4.52
C CYS A 257 -2.16 -27.00 6.02
N ALA A 258 -2.73 -27.87 6.86
CA ALA A 258 -2.72 -27.78 8.33
C ALA A 258 -1.48 -28.32 9.02
N GLY A 259 -0.40 -28.57 8.32
CA GLY A 259 0.91 -28.74 8.94
C GLY A 259 1.40 -27.44 9.59
N ARG A 260 0.83 -27.07 10.76
CA ARG A 260 1.23 -25.94 11.61
C ARG A 260 1.12 -24.52 10.98
N HIS A 261 0.02 -23.82 11.28
CA HIS A 261 -0.20 -22.37 11.13
C HIS A 261 -0.60 -21.81 9.75
N ALA A 262 -0.99 -22.58 8.78
CA ALA A 262 -1.51 -22.05 7.52
C ALA A 262 -3.05 -22.02 7.51
N ARG A 263 -3.66 -20.88 7.88
CA ARG A 263 -5.07 -20.63 7.58
C ARG A 263 -5.15 -19.99 6.19
N ALA A 264 -5.40 -20.81 5.17
CA ALA A 264 -5.79 -20.33 3.86
C ALA A 264 -7.26 -19.90 3.91
N ASN A 265 -7.58 -18.63 3.64
CA ASN A 265 -8.95 -18.20 3.44
C ASN A 265 -9.28 -18.37 1.95
N ALA A 266 -10.13 -19.34 1.63
CA ALA A 266 -10.64 -19.49 0.27
C ALA A 266 -11.68 -18.40 -0.02
N ILE A 267 -11.48 -17.63 -1.09
CA ILE A 267 -12.52 -16.75 -1.64
C ILE A 267 -13.20 -17.52 -2.78
N ILE A 268 -14.48 -17.81 -2.60
CA ILE A 268 -15.29 -18.51 -3.61
C ILE A 268 -15.68 -17.51 -4.70
N ARG A 269 -15.22 -17.75 -5.92
CA ARG A 269 -15.66 -17.04 -7.12
C ARG A 269 -16.76 -17.86 -7.78
N THR A 270 -18.00 -17.65 -7.37
CA THR A 270 -19.16 -18.35 -7.97
C THR A 270 -20.22 -17.41 -8.48
N ARG A 271 -19.86 -16.16 -8.83
CA ARG A 271 -20.83 -15.13 -9.16
C ARG A 271 -21.84 -15.52 -10.25
N PRO A 272 -21.49 -16.16 -11.40
CA PRO A 272 -22.49 -16.51 -12.40
C PRO A 272 -23.48 -17.59 -11.95
N MET A 273 -23.08 -18.51 -11.07
CA MET A 273 -23.96 -19.58 -10.56
C MET A 273 -24.82 -19.10 -9.39
N ILE A 274 -24.29 -18.23 -8.55
CA ILE A 274 -25.00 -17.74 -7.35
C ILE A 274 -26.08 -16.75 -7.73
N ASP A 275 -25.81 -15.83 -8.64
CA ASP A 275 -26.82 -14.90 -9.17
C ASP A 275 -27.95 -15.62 -9.91
N ALA A 276 -27.64 -16.76 -10.55
CA ALA A 276 -28.65 -17.61 -11.20
C ALA A 276 -29.49 -18.46 -10.21
N MET A 277 -29.03 -18.65 -8.99
CA MET A 277 -29.69 -19.43 -7.93
C MET A 277 -30.40 -18.58 -6.88
N GLY A 278 -30.30 -17.24 -6.95
CA GLY A 278 -30.95 -16.33 -6.00
C GLY A 278 -30.33 -16.33 -4.58
N TYR A 279 -29.06 -16.69 -4.43
CA TYR A 279 -28.39 -16.69 -3.13
C TYR A 279 -27.54 -15.44 -2.89
N THR A 280 -27.63 -14.89 -1.69
CA THR A 280 -26.73 -13.83 -1.22
C THR A 280 -25.64 -14.43 -0.33
N ILE A 281 -24.37 -14.20 -0.65
CA ILE A 281 -23.25 -14.65 0.20
C ILE A 281 -22.96 -13.59 1.25
N THR A 282 -23.19 -13.92 2.51
CA THR A 282 -22.78 -13.12 3.65
C THR A 282 -21.52 -13.74 4.26
N MET A 283 -20.44 -12.94 4.37
CA MET A 283 -19.21 -13.37 5.06
C MET A 283 -19.33 -12.99 6.53
N SER A 284 -19.67 -13.93 7.39
CA SER A 284 -19.49 -13.82 8.84
C SER A 284 -18.39 -14.77 9.31
N ASP A 285 -17.71 -14.41 10.39
CA ASP A 285 -16.59 -15.11 11.03
C ASP A 285 -16.43 -16.60 10.69
N ALA A 286 -15.54 -16.87 9.72
CA ALA A 286 -15.08 -18.19 9.30
C ALA A 286 -16.14 -19.13 8.69
N THR A 287 -17.38 -18.72 8.51
CA THR A 287 -18.42 -19.52 7.85
C THR A 287 -19.03 -18.73 6.71
N VAL A 288 -18.99 -19.26 5.48
CA VAL A 288 -19.83 -18.78 4.38
C VAL A 288 -21.17 -19.48 4.54
N SER A 289 -22.21 -18.75 4.91
CA SER A 289 -23.58 -19.24 4.82
C SER A 289 -24.23 -18.68 3.57
N ALA A 290 -24.83 -19.54 2.76
CA ALA A 290 -25.73 -19.12 1.69
C ALA A 290 -27.15 -19.08 2.29
N THR A 291 -27.79 -17.93 2.24
CA THR A 291 -29.22 -17.80 2.55
C THR A 291 -30.01 -17.72 1.26
N ASP A 292 -31.03 -18.53 1.16
CA ASP A 292 -31.98 -18.50 0.06
C ASP A 292 -32.82 -17.23 0.13
N THR A 293 -32.80 -16.43 -0.94
CA THR A 293 -33.52 -15.16 -1.03
C THR A 293 -34.78 -15.27 -1.88
N THR A 294 -35.29 -16.48 -2.07
CA THR A 294 -36.60 -16.65 -2.72
C THR A 294 -37.73 -16.35 -1.71
N MET A 295 -38.19 -15.11 -1.64
CA MET A 295 -39.51 -14.70 -1.30
C MET A 295 -40.10 -13.83 -2.42
#